data_7666952d528a83ef1aa050fd74082ed4
#
_entry.id   7666952d528a83ef1aa050fd74082ed4
#
_cell.length_a   1.000
_cell.length_b   1.000
_cell.length_c   1.000
_cell.angle_alpha   90.00
_cell.angle_beta   90.00
_cell.angle_gamma   90.00
#
_symmetry.space_group_name_H-M   'P 1'
#
loop_
_entity.id
_entity.type
_entity.pdbx_description
1 polymer ?
#
loop_
_entity_poly.entity_id
_entity_poly.type
_entity_poly.pdbx_seq_one_letter_code
_entity_poly.pdbx_strand_id
1 'polypeptide(L)'
;MTSRNTDSRLSRRTVLKAGAATTVLGAPGLLLAQPAAVKVGLVHPVSGGLAYSGGQGRLGCQMAIDEINAAGGIKSMGGAKLEAALGDSQSRPEVGVAEVERLHQAGVAAYVGCFSSAIALPATQAAAKYNTPFMIDVGVSDLIVRRGLKNVFRLAPGFGKCVDDAIAGLGEINKAAGGVAKSAVLVHEESEFGTGTAKLLADRLPGISIQVAEVIKHANPTRDFSNVALRIKGLKPDLVIMSNYQN
;
A
#
# COMPACT_ATOMS: atom_id res chain seq x y z
N MET A 1 -70.42 -45.76 -45.54
CA MET A 1 -69.17 -45.45 -44.82
C MET A 1 -69.18 -43.98 -44.50
N THR A 2 -69.51 -43.66 -43.25
CA THR A 2 -69.76 -42.32 -42.76
C THR A 2 -68.52 -41.85 -41.95
N SER A 3 -67.82 -40.90 -42.49
CA SER A 3 -66.72 -40.22 -41.84
C SER A 3 -67.28 -39.22 -40.80
N ARG A 4 -66.93 -39.41 -39.49
CA ARG A 4 -67.22 -38.45 -38.42
C ARG A 4 -66.06 -37.44 -38.32
N ASN A 5 -66.39 -36.25 -38.71
CA ASN A 5 -65.52 -35.07 -38.50
C ASN A 5 -65.74 -34.60 -37.04
N THR A 6 -64.75 -34.75 -36.16
CA THR A 6 -64.79 -34.25 -34.79
C THR A 6 -64.07 -32.87 -34.72
N ASP A 7 -64.89 -31.83 -34.93
CA ASP A 7 -64.46 -30.45 -34.63
C ASP A 7 -64.27 -30.25 -33.11
N SER A 8 -63.04 -30.32 -32.61
CA SER A 8 -62.70 -29.98 -31.23
C SER A 8 -62.56 -28.46 -31.08
N ARG A 9 -63.71 -27.81 -30.81
CA ARG A 9 -63.70 -26.38 -30.44
C ARG A 9 -63.14 -26.23 -29.04
N LEU A 10 -61.92 -25.66 -28.93
CA LEU A 10 -61.36 -25.30 -27.67
C LEU A 10 -62.26 -24.31 -26.93
N SER A 11 -62.67 -24.65 -25.73
CA SER A 11 -63.57 -23.83 -24.89
C SER A 11 -62.82 -22.54 -24.45
N ARG A 12 -63.53 -21.40 -24.42
CA ARG A 12 -63.04 -20.14 -23.92
C ARG A 12 -62.43 -20.27 -22.54
N ARG A 13 -62.91 -21.18 -21.68
CA ARG A 13 -62.35 -21.52 -20.39
C ARG A 13 -60.96 -22.18 -20.45
N THR A 14 -60.71 -23.01 -21.47
CA THR A 14 -59.40 -23.68 -21.67
C THR A 14 -58.38 -22.74 -22.17
N VAL A 15 -58.71 -21.77 -23.03
CA VAL A 15 -57.83 -20.71 -23.51
C VAL A 15 -57.48 -19.74 -22.36
N LEU A 16 -58.44 -19.41 -21.48
CA LEU A 16 -58.20 -18.56 -20.32
C LEU A 16 -57.33 -19.24 -19.26
N LYS A 17 -57.44 -20.55 -19.07
CA LYS A 17 -56.57 -21.30 -18.15
C LYS A 17 -55.17 -21.50 -18.71
N ALA A 18 -54.99 -21.62 -20.01
CA ALA A 18 -53.67 -21.67 -20.65
C ALA A 18 -52.99 -20.31 -20.63
N GLY A 19 -53.74 -19.20 -20.77
CA GLY A 19 -53.20 -17.83 -20.66
C GLY A 19 -52.74 -17.44 -19.24
N ALA A 20 -53.39 -17.98 -18.20
CA ALA A 20 -53.00 -17.71 -16.80
C ALA A 20 -51.75 -18.50 -16.36
N ALA A 21 -51.45 -19.63 -17.01
CA ALA A 21 -50.24 -20.43 -16.71
C ALA A 21 -48.95 -19.85 -17.34
N THR A 22 -49.06 -19.08 -18.42
CA THR A 22 -47.91 -18.48 -19.12
C THR A 22 -47.47 -17.17 -18.54
N THR A 23 -48.28 -16.50 -17.71
CA THR A 23 -47.90 -15.25 -17.07
C THR A 23 -47.04 -15.40 -15.81
N VAL A 24 -46.90 -16.62 -15.26
CA VAL A 24 -46.04 -16.88 -14.07
C VAL A 24 -44.60 -17.19 -14.47
N LEU A 25 -44.34 -17.57 -15.72
CA LEU A 25 -42.96 -17.85 -16.21
C LEU A 25 -42.27 -16.65 -16.85
N GLY A 26 -42.95 -15.50 -16.93
CA GLY A 26 -42.45 -14.28 -17.56
C GLY A 26 -42.31 -13.11 -16.61
N ALA A 27 -42.16 -13.34 -15.28
CA ALA A 27 -41.64 -12.26 -14.45
C ALA A 27 -40.21 -11.97 -14.94
N PRO A 28 -39.91 -10.77 -15.48
CA PRO A 28 -38.53 -10.41 -15.69
C PRO A 28 -37.88 -10.56 -14.33
N GLY A 29 -37.00 -11.56 -14.18
CA GLY A 29 -36.13 -11.60 -13.00
C GLY A 29 -35.57 -10.21 -12.90
N LEU A 30 -35.88 -9.52 -11.81
CA LEU A 30 -35.21 -8.26 -11.47
C LEU A 30 -33.72 -8.60 -11.48
N LEU A 31 -33.08 -8.41 -12.63
CA LEU A 31 -31.64 -8.32 -12.73
C LEU A 31 -31.29 -7.12 -11.82
N LEU A 32 -31.12 -7.40 -10.53
CA LEU A 32 -30.50 -6.45 -9.63
C LEU A 32 -29.17 -6.17 -10.29
N ALA A 33 -29.08 -5.02 -10.96
CA ALA A 33 -27.83 -4.56 -11.54
C ALA A 33 -26.77 -4.65 -10.44
N GLN A 34 -25.75 -5.46 -10.65
CA GLN A 34 -24.66 -5.54 -9.69
C GLN A 34 -24.12 -4.12 -9.51
N PRO A 35 -23.89 -3.68 -8.25
CA PRO A 35 -23.29 -2.37 -8.01
C PRO A 35 -22.00 -2.23 -8.82
N ALA A 36 -21.77 -1.04 -9.39
CA ALA A 36 -20.53 -0.79 -10.11
C ALA A 36 -19.33 -1.05 -9.19
N ALA A 37 -18.29 -1.66 -9.75
CA ALA A 37 -17.07 -1.94 -9.00
C ALA A 37 -16.39 -0.63 -8.56
N VAL A 38 -15.79 -0.65 -7.36
CA VAL A 38 -15.01 0.47 -6.82
C VAL A 38 -13.55 0.22 -7.17
N LYS A 39 -12.97 1.10 -7.98
CA LYS A 39 -11.57 1.00 -8.37
C LYS A 39 -10.66 1.56 -7.28
N VAL A 40 -9.62 0.80 -6.93
CA VAL A 40 -8.57 1.20 -5.98
C VAL A 40 -7.23 1.23 -6.72
N GLY A 41 -6.57 2.38 -6.73
CA GLY A 41 -5.26 2.55 -7.34
C GLY A 41 -4.17 1.96 -6.45
N LEU A 42 -3.43 0.95 -6.92
CA LEU A 42 -2.30 0.35 -6.21
C LEU A 42 -1.00 0.91 -6.77
N VAL A 43 -0.40 1.88 -6.07
CA VAL A 43 0.82 2.58 -6.52
C VAL A 43 2.03 2.01 -5.79
N HIS A 44 2.76 1.09 -6.43
CA HIS A 44 3.93 0.43 -5.85
C HIS A 44 5.10 0.38 -6.84
N PRO A 45 6.35 0.39 -6.36
CA PRO A 45 7.52 0.16 -7.20
C PRO A 45 7.66 -1.34 -7.49
N VAL A 46 7.10 -1.84 -8.59
CA VAL A 46 7.20 -3.26 -8.96
C VAL A 46 8.24 -3.51 -10.06
N SER A 47 8.94 -2.44 -10.46
CA SER A 47 10.15 -2.48 -11.26
C SER A 47 11.20 -1.53 -10.67
N GLY A 48 12.47 -1.65 -11.13
CA GLY A 48 13.60 -0.91 -10.57
C GLY A 48 14.15 -1.51 -9.28
N GLY A 49 14.95 -0.74 -8.54
CA GLY A 49 15.71 -1.21 -7.37
C GLY A 49 14.85 -1.69 -6.18
N LEU A 50 13.60 -1.23 -6.09
CA LEU A 50 12.68 -1.59 -5.01
C LEU A 50 11.62 -2.63 -5.42
N ALA A 51 11.80 -3.28 -6.59
CA ALA A 51 10.79 -4.13 -7.21
C ALA A 51 10.31 -5.28 -6.32
N TYR A 52 11.23 -5.94 -5.61
CA TYR A 52 10.89 -7.04 -4.72
C TYR A 52 9.94 -6.58 -3.60
N SER A 53 10.33 -5.56 -2.85
CA SER A 53 9.54 -5.09 -1.70
C SER A 53 8.23 -4.43 -2.14
N GLY A 54 8.26 -3.66 -3.23
CA GLY A 54 7.04 -3.07 -3.80
C GLY A 54 6.08 -4.13 -4.33
N GLY A 55 6.62 -5.20 -4.91
CA GLY A 55 5.83 -6.37 -5.34
C GLY A 55 5.14 -7.06 -4.17
N GLN A 56 5.82 -7.24 -3.02
CA GLN A 56 5.22 -7.82 -1.82
C GLN A 56 4.09 -6.92 -1.26
N GLY A 57 4.30 -5.59 -1.21
CA GLY A 57 3.25 -4.65 -0.82
C GLY A 57 2.02 -4.74 -1.71
N ARG A 58 2.21 -4.76 -3.03
CA ARG A 58 1.13 -4.94 -4.01
C ARG A 58 0.39 -6.25 -3.82
N LEU A 59 1.11 -7.35 -3.60
CA LEU A 59 0.51 -8.66 -3.36
C LEU A 59 -0.38 -8.64 -2.12
N GLY A 60 0.07 -8.05 -1.01
CA GLY A 60 -0.74 -7.90 0.19
C GLY A 60 -2.03 -7.11 -0.05
N CYS A 61 -1.97 -6.02 -0.82
CA CYS A 61 -3.16 -5.25 -1.21
C CYS A 61 -4.11 -6.09 -2.08
N GLN A 62 -3.60 -6.88 -3.03
CA GLN A 62 -4.42 -7.75 -3.86
C GLN A 62 -5.11 -8.83 -3.03
N MET A 63 -4.40 -9.46 -2.09
CA MET A 63 -5.00 -10.44 -1.17
C MET A 63 -6.15 -9.83 -0.36
N ALA A 64 -6.00 -8.62 0.17
CA ALA A 64 -7.07 -7.94 0.89
C ALA A 64 -8.29 -7.63 -0.01
N ILE A 65 -8.07 -7.22 -1.26
CA ILE A 65 -9.13 -7.01 -2.24
C ILE A 65 -9.88 -8.33 -2.51
N ASP A 66 -9.15 -9.42 -2.71
CA ASP A 66 -9.72 -10.74 -2.99
C ASP A 66 -10.55 -11.25 -1.80
N GLU A 67 -10.07 -11.09 -0.57
CA GLU A 67 -10.80 -11.44 0.66
C GLU A 67 -12.10 -10.62 0.80
N ILE A 68 -12.04 -9.30 0.63
CA ILE A 68 -13.23 -8.43 0.69
C ILE A 68 -14.24 -8.86 -0.38
N ASN A 69 -13.76 -9.13 -1.58
CA ASN A 69 -14.61 -9.58 -2.68
C ASN A 69 -15.24 -10.96 -2.43
N ALA A 70 -14.48 -11.90 -1.87
CA ALA A 70 -14.99 -13.23 -1.48
C ALA A 70 -16.04 -13.12 -0.36
N ALA A 71 -15.85 -12.20 0.60
CA ALA A 71 -16.81 -11.93 1.68
C ALA A 71 -18.08 -11.18 1.23
N GLY A 72 -18.26 -10.96 -0.08
CA GLY A 72 -19.46 -10.33 -0.65
C GLY A 72 -19.27 -8.87 -1.08
N GLY A 73 -18.05 -8.32 -1.02
CA GLY A 73 -17.74 -6.95 -1.40
C GLY A 73 -18.10 -5.93 -0.32
N ILE A 74 -18.23 -4.66 -0.71
CA ILE A 74 -18.52 -3.55 0.20
C ILE A 74 -20.02 -3.58 0.56
N LYS A 75 -20.33 -4.05 1.76
CA LYS A 75 -21.72 -4.25 2.23
C LYS A 75 -22.55 -2.97 2.20
N SER A 76 -21.98 -1.84 2.63
CA SER A 76 -22.65 -0.54 2.62
C SER A 76 -22.95 -0.01 1.21
N MET A 77 -22.33 -0.60 0.18
CA MET A 77 -22.56 -0.28 -1.23
C MET A 77 -23.26 -1.43 -1.98
N GLY A 78 -24.11 -2.18 -1.29
CA GLY A 78 -24.88 -3.27 -1.90
C GLY A 78 -24.04 -4.45 -2.40
N GLY A 79 -22.85 -4.66 -1.87
CA GLY A 79 -21.94 -5.72 -2.27
C GLY A 79 -21.03 -5.35 -3.46
N ALA A 80 -20.84 -4.05 -3.73
CA ALA A 80 -19.91 -3.58 -4.76
C ALA A 80 -18.53 -4.23 -4.59
N LYS A 81 -17.98 -4.75 -5.68
CA LYS A 81 -16.66 -5.37 -5.67
C LYS A 81 -15.55 -4.32 -5.77
N LEU A 82 -14.40 -4.61 -5.16
CA LEU A 82 -13.19 -3.83 -5.36
C LEU A 82 -12.48 -4.31 -6.65
N GLU A 83 -11.94 -3.38 -7.40
CA GLU A 83 -11.11 -3.62 -8.58
C GLU A 83 -9.77 -2.93 -8.40
N ALA A 84 -8.67 -3.68 -8.51
CA ALA A 84 -7.33 -3.14 -8.45
C ALA A 84 -6.97 -2.45 -9.77
N ALA A 85 -6.68 -1.15 -9.72
CA ALA A 85 -6.08 -0.40 -10.81
C ALA A 85 -4.57 -0.25 -10.55
N LEU A 86 -3.74 -0.94 -11.33
CA LEU A 86 -2.31 -1.09 -11.04
C LEU A 86 -1.49 0.09 -11.57
N GLY A 87 -0.60 0.62 -10.72
CA GLY A 87 0.39 1.63 -11.05
C GLY A 87 1.80 1.17 -10.65
N ASP A 88 2.78 1.29 -11.55
CA ASP A 88 4.18 0.99 -11.27
C ASP A 88 4.99 2.29 -11.20
N SER A 89 5.45 2.65 -10.01
CA SER A 89 6.30 3.83 -9.83
C SER A 89 7.74 3.65 -10.32
N GLN A 90 8.12 2.45 -10.78
CA GLN A 90 9.47 2.14 -11.30
C GLN A 90 10.59 2.54 -10.32
N SER A 91 10.33 2.51 -9.02
CA SER A 91 11.25 2.97 -7.96
C SER A 91 11.64 4.45 -8.07
N ARG A 92 10.84 5.29 -8.76
CA ARG A 92 11.12 6.71 -9.02
C ARG A 92 9.96 7.60 -8.57
N PRO A 93 10.23 8.67 -7.81
CA PRO A 93 9.22 9.59 -7.29
C PRO A 93 8.36 10.24 -8.39
N GLU A 94 8.99 10.72 -9.46
CA GLU A 94 8.28 11.39 -10.57
C GLU A 94 7.35 10.45 -11.34
N VAL A 95 7.72 9.17 -11.45
CA VAL A 95 6.85 8.15 -12.06
C VAL A 95 5.68 7.83 -11.14
N GLY A 96 5.90 7.78 -9.81
CA GLY A 96 4.82 7.64 -8.84
C GLY A 96 3.77 8.73 -8.94
N VAL A 97 4.19 9.98 -9.16
CA VAL A 97 3.27 11.12 -9.44
C VAL A 97 2.49 10.89 -10.73
N ALA A 98 3.17 10.52 -11.82
CA ALA A 98 2.53 10.28 -13.11
C ALA A 98 1.49 9.14 -13.03
N GLU A 99 1.80 8.08 -12.27
CA GLU A 99 0.87 6.98 -12.03
C GLU A 99 -0.38 7.41 -11.23
N VAL A 100 -0.24 8.28 -10.24
CA VAL A 100 -1.41 8.87 -9.54
C VAL A 100 -2.30 9.64 -10.50
N GLU A 101 -1.72 10.48 -11.37
CA GLU A 101 -2.48 11.25 -12.36
C GLU A 101 -3.20 10.31 -13.35
N ARG A 102 -2.50 9.30 -13.88
CA ARG A 102 -3.08 8.31 -14.80
C ARG A 102 -4.23 7.52 -14.16
N LEU A 103 -4.05 7.08 -12.93
CA LEU A 103 -5.06 6.33 -12.19
C LEU A 103 -6.27 7.20 -11.82
N HIS A 104 -6.05 8.50 -11.54
CA HIS A 104 -7.16 9.44 -11.38
C HIS A 104 -8.03 9.49 -12.63
N GLN A 105 -7.41 9.60 -13.82
CA GLN A 105 -8.15 9.58 -15.10
C GLN A 105 -8.89 8.26 -15.34
N ALA A 106 -8.38 7.15 -14.80
CA ALA A 106 -9.06 5.85 -14.84
C ALA A 106 -10.22 5.72 -13.83
N GLY A 107 -10.49 6.76 -13.03
CA GLY A 107 -11.62 6.84 -12.12
C GLY A 107 -11.44 6.03 -10.83
N VAL A 108 -10.23 5.98 -10.26
CA VAL A 108 -10.03 5.36 -8.94
C VAL A 108 -10.68 6.19 -7.84
N ALA A 109 -11.31 5.50 -6.88
CA ALA A 109 -11.96 6.13 -5.73
C ALA A 109 -10.99 6.38 -4.57
N ALA A 110 -9.90 5.63 -4.49
CA ALA A 110 -8.85 5.76 -3.49
C ALA A 110 -7.54 5.17 -4.00
N TYR A 111 -6.43 5.52 -3.33
CA TYR A 111 -5.11 4.93 -3.58
C TYR A 111 -4.62 4.14 -2.36
N VAL A 112 -3.82 3.11 -2.61
CA VAL A 112 -3.02 2.39 -1.60
C VAL A 112 -1.58 2.27 -2.11
N GLY A 113 -0.62 2.46 -1.26
CA GLY A 113 0.82 2.41 -1.54
C GLY A 113 1.52 3.44 -0.65
N CYS A 114 2.63 3.89 -0.92
CA CYS A 114 3.76 3.49 -1.71
C CYS A 114 4.79 2.85 -0.75
N PHE A 115 5.47 1.82 -1.13
CA PHE A 115 6.51 1.22 -0.29
C PHE A 115 7.56 2.27 0.15
N SER A 116 8.05 3.08 -0.79
CA SER A 116 9.09 4.09 -0.53
C SER A 116 8.51 5.41 -0.04
N SER A 117 9.09 5.96 1.04
CA SER A 117 8.75 7.29 1.56
C SER A 117 9.03 8.41 0.56
N ALA A 118 10.12 8.30 -0.22
CA ALA A 118 10.48 9.27 -1.26
C ALA A 118 9.46 9.32 -2.39
N ILE A 119 8.80 8.19 -2.70
CA ILE A 119 7.71 8.12 -3.68
C ILE A 119 6.40 8.60 -3.06
N ALA A 120 6.12 8.20 -1.81
CA ALA A 120 4.87 8.53 -1.12
C ALA A 120 4.68 10.04 -0.93
N LEU A 121 5.74 10.78 -0.64
CA LEU A 121 5.67 12.22 -0.42
C LEU A 121 5.07 12.97 -1.62
N PRO A 122 5.63 12.91 -2.84
CA PRO A 122 5.06 13.61 -3.98
C PRO A 122 3.78 12.94 -4.51
N ALA A 123 3.64 11.62 -4.44
CA ALA A 123 2.44 10.90 -4.90
C ALA A 123 1.19 11.30 -4.09
N THR A 124 1.29 11.39 -2.76
CA THR A 124 0.19 11.85 -1.92
C THR A 124 -0.14 13.33 -2.13
N GLN A 125 0.85 14.16 -2.47
CA GLN A 125 0.61 15.55 -2.86
C GLN A 125 -0.14 15.65 -4.19
N ALA A 126 0.15 14.77 -5.15
CA ALA A 126 -0.59 14.69 -6.40
C ALA A 126 -2.05 14.27 -6.18
N ALA A 127 -2.29 13.25 -5.36
CA ALA A 127 -3.65 12.80 -5.02
C ALA A 127 -4.47 13.88 -4.29
N ALA A 128 -3.81 14.75 -3.51
CA ALA A 128 -4.47 15.84 -2.79
C ALA A 128 -5.11 16.88 -3.72
N LYS A 129 -4.59 17.07 -4.95
CA LYS A 129 -5.20 17.94 -5.96
C LYS A 129 -6.64 17.55 -6.28
N TYR A 130 -6.94 16.26 -6.16
CA TYR A 130 -8.23 15.66 -6.50
C TYR A 130 -9.05 15.30 -5.25
N ASN A 131 -8.54 15.64 -4.07
CA ASN A 131 -9.14 15.24 -2.79
C ASN A 131 -9.41 13.72 -2.70
N THR A 132 -8.61 12.92 -3.43
CA THR A 132 -8.74 11.46 -3.45
C THR A 132 -7.99 10.87 -2.25
N PRO A 133 -8.64 10.01 -1.43
CA PRO A 133 -7.99 9.36 -0.29
C PRO A 133 -6.77 8.55 -0.71
N PHE A 134 -5.69 8.64 0.08
CA PHE A 134 -4.48 7.87 -0.10
C PHE A 134 -4.11 7.17 1.22
N MET A 135 -4.20 5.85 1.24
CA MET A 135 -3.75 5.02 2.36
C MET A 135 -2.30 4.60 2.15
N ILE A 136 -1.44 4.98 3.07
CA ILE A 136 -0.04 4.55 3.08
C ILE A 136 0.07 3.21 3.79
N ASP A 137 0.55 2.22 3.07
CA ASP A 137 0.73 0.84 3.55
C ASP A 137 2.06 0.63 4.29
N VAL A 138 3.19 1.08 3.70
CA VAL A 138 4.54 0.82 4.22
C VAL A 138 5.34 2.10 4.49
N GLY A 139 5.22 3.13 3.66
CA GLY A 139 6.03 4.36 3.77
C GLY A 139 6.03 4.97 5.18
N VAL A 140 7.21 5.00 5.84
CA VAL A 140 7.33 5.33 7.27
C VAL A 140 7.70 6.79 7.57
N SER A 141 8.05 7.63 6.58
CA SER A 141 8.38 9.04 6.86
C SER A 141 7.21 9.75 7.55
N ASP A 142 7.48 10.39 8.67
CA ASP A 142 6.48 11.17 9.40
C ASP A 142 5.96 12.36 8.58
N LEU A 143 6.79 12.89 7.68
CA LEU A 143 6.38 13.97 6.78
C LEU A 143 5.21 13.59 5.88
N ILE A 144 5.00 12.31 5.56
CA ILE A 144 3.90 11.87 4.71
C ILE A 144 2.55 12.33 5.28
N VAL A 145 2.36 12.19 6.60
CA VAL A 145 1.08 12.48 7.29
C VAL A 145 1.08 13.79 8.08
N ARG A 146 2.25 14.45 8.26
CA ARG A 146 2.35 15.69 9.06
C ARG A 146 2.31 16.98 8.25
N ARG A 147 2.13 16.92 6.92
CA ARG A 147 2.08 18.09 6.04
C ARG A 147 0.72 18.79 5.98
N GLY A 148 -0.26 18.35 6.80
CA GLY A 148 -1.61 18.91 6.82
C GLY A 148 -2.53 18.47 5.67
N LEU A 149 -2.14 17.47 4.88
CA LEU A 149 -3.00 16.88 3.86
C LEU A 149 -4.13 16.07 4.51
N LYS A 150 -5.38 16.41 4.21
CA LYS A 150 -6.57 15.79 4.84
C LYS A 150 -6.97 14.45 4.22
N ASN A 151 -6.44 14.14 3.05
CA ASN A 151 -6.74 12.93 2.27
C ASN A 151 -5.70 11.82 2.45
N VAL A 152 -4.70 11.98 3.32
CA VAL A 152 -3.59 11.03 3.49
C VAL A 152 -3.68 10.37 4.86
N PHE A 153 -3.66 9.05 4.86
CA PHE A 153 -3.78 8.21 6.06
C PHE A 153 -2.66 7.17 6.08
N ARG A 154 -2.21 6.80 7.27
CA ARG A 154 -1.24 5.71 7.47
C ARG A 154 -1.65 4.91 8.69
N LEU A 155 -1.72 3.59 8.55
CA LEU A 155 -2.01 2.67 9.64
C LEU A 155 -0.75 2.33 10.44
N ALA A 156 0.36 2.09 9.74
CA ALA A 156 1.63 1.72 10.36
C ALA A 156 2.28 2.89 11.13
N PRO A 157 3.10 2.62 12.16
CA PRO A 157 3.86 3.67 12.85
C PRO A 157 4.83 4.38 11.88
N GLY A 158 5.09 5.65 12.15
CA GLY A 158 6.14 6.39 11.45
C GLY A 158 7.54 6.06 11.99
N PHE A 159 8.58 6.47 11.25
CA PHE A 159 9.95 6.19 11.68
C PHE A 159 10.29 6.86 13.03
N GLY A 160 9.65 7.98 13.41
CA GLY A 160 9.80 8.56 14.73
C GLY A 160 9.49 7.56 15.84
N LYS A 161 8.33 6.91 15.78
CA LYS A 161 7.95 5.87 16.75
C LYS A 161 8.83 4.63 16.65
N CYS A 162 9.18 4.18 15.43
CA CYS A 162 10.05 3.02 15.25
C CYS A 162 11.45 3.27 15.86
N VAL A 163 12.00 4.48 15.68
CA VAL A 163 13.30 4.84 16.27
C VAL A 163 13.20 4.98 17.78
N ASP A 164 12.11 5.55 18.34
CA ASP A 164 11.92 5.63 19.79
C ASP A 164 11.94 4.23 20.43
N ASP A 165 11.22 3.27 19.85
CA ASP A 165 11.17 1.90 20.35
C ASP A 165 12.52 1.18 20.20
N ALA A 166 13.21 1.40 19.08
CA ALA A 166 14.53 0.83 18.83
C ALA A 166 15.58 1.38 19.84
N ILE A 167 15.55 2.68 20.12
CA ILE A 167 16.44 3.30 21.11
C ILE A 167 16.14 2.78 22.52
N ALA A 168 14.87 2.67 22.91
CA ALA A 168 14.49 2.12 24.22
C ALA A 168 15.00 0.68 24.36
N GLY A 169 14.72 -0.19 23.39
CA GLY A 169 15.18 -1.58 23.39
C GLY A 169 16.71 -1.71 23.38
N LEU A 170 17.39 -0.91 22.55
CA LEU A 170 18.86 -0.89 22.53
C LEU A 170 19.45 -0.45 23.89
N GLY A 171 18.85 0.55 24.54
CA GLY A 171 19.24 1.00 25.87
C GLY A 171 19.13 -0.09 26.92
N GLU A 172 18.03 -0.84 26.92
CA GLU A 172 17.83 -1.98 27.82
C GLU A 172 18.87 -3.10 27.58
N ILE A 173 19.08 -3.47 26.31
CA ILE A 173 20.07 -4.48 25.93
C ILE A 173 21.48 -4.04 26.35
N ASN A 174 21.88 -2.81 26.04
CA ASN A 174 23.20 -2.29 26.40
C ASN A 174 23.40 -2.27 27.91
N LYS A 175 22.39 -1.85 28.68
CA LYS A 175 22.42 -1.88 30.14
C LYS A 175 22.58 -3.30 30.68
N ALA A 176 21.82 -4.26 30.15
CA ALA A 176 21.92 -5.67 30.55
C ALA A 176 23.29 -6.29 30.23
N ALA A 177 23.92 -5.82 29.16
CA ALA A 177 25.28 -6.20 28.77
C ALA A 177 26.40 -5.48 29.55
N GLY A 178 26.05 -4.70 30.58
CA GLY A 178 27.02 -3.94 31.37
C GLY A 178 27.44 -2.60 30.74
N GLY A 179 26.71 -2.11 29.79
CA GLY A 179 26.95 -0.82 29.14
C GLY A 179 28.20 -0.81 28.25
N VAL A 180 28.48 -1.90 27.56
CA VAL A 180 29.70 -2.09 26.74
C VAL A 180 29.72 -1.24 25.50
N ALA A 181 28.56 -0.96 24.87
CA ALA A 181 28.47 -0.12 23.71
C ALA A 181 28.46 1.37 24.11
N LYS A 182 29.44 2.11 23.64
CA LYS A 182 29.64 3.55 23.88
C LYS A 182 29.62 4.39 22.62
N SER A 183 29.87 3.78 21.46
CA SER A 183 30.01 4.44 20.18
C SER A 183 29.24 3.71 19.08
N ALA A 184 28.68 4.49 18.15
CA ALA A 184 28.01 3.98 16.97
C ALA A 184 28.44 4.73 15.70
N VAL A 185 28.49 4.01 14.58
CA VAL A 185 28.50 4.57 13.23
C VAL A 185 27.15 4.31 12.60
N LEU A 186 26.54 5.35 12.06
CA LEU A 186 25.29 5.23 11.31
C LEU A 186 25.61 5.17 9.82
N VAL A 187 25.04 4.20 9.11
CA VAL A 187 25.16 4.07 7.65
C VAL A 187 23.78 4.15 7.04
N HIS A 188 23.56 5.04 6.08
CA HIS A 188 22.25 5.18 5.46
C HIS A 188 22.34 5.49 3.97
N GLU A 189 21.32 5.05 3.22
CA GLU A 189 21.13 5.48 1.85
C GLU A 189 20.50 6.89 1.78
N GLU A 190 20.67 7.57 0.63
CA GLU A 190 20.33 9.00 0.49
C GLU A 190 18.84 9.32 0.33
N SER A 191 17.93 8.33 0.42
CA SER A 191 16.49 8.62 0.30
C SER A 191 15.93 9.30 1.55
N GLU A 192 14.68 9.72 1.45
CA GLU A 192 13.91 10.25 2.58
C GLU A 192 13.85 9.26 3.77
N PHE A 193 13.74 7.95 3.49
CA PHE A 193 13.72 6.92 4.53
C PHE A 193 15.07 6.84 5.26
N GLY A 194 16.16 6.64 4.52
CA GLY A 194 17.50 6.49 5.11
C GLY A 194 17.95 7.73 5.85
N THR A 195 17.83 8.91 5.22
CA THR A 195 18.23 10.19 5.80
C THR A 195 17.40 10.55 7.04
N GLY A 196 16.07 10.42 6.96
CA GLY A 196 15.17 10.75 8.06
C GLY A 196 15.40 9.84 9.28
N THR A 197 15.58 8.54 9.06
CA THR A 197 15.86 7.57 10.13
C THR A 197 17.22 7.83 10.77
N ALA A 198 18.28 8.02 9.96
CA ALA A 198 19.63 8.29 10.45
C ALA A 198 19.69 9.57 11.30
N LYS A 199 18.97 10.63 10.89
CA LYS A 199 18.87 11.86 11.67
C LYS A 199 18.25 11.60 13.05
N LEU A 200 17.16 10.90 13.14
CA LEU A 200 16.50 10.59 14.41
C LEU A 200 17.38 9.71 15.31
N LEU A 201 18.08 8.73 14.73
CA LEU A 201 19.04 7.90 15.47
C LEU A 201 20.18 8.76 16.04
N ALA A 202 20.74 9.66 15.22
CA ALA A 202 21.82 10.56 15.67
C ALA A 202 21.38 11.48 16.81
N ASP A 203 20.14 11.98 16.76
CA ASP A 203 19.57 12.85 17.80
C ASP A 203 19.29 12.09 19.12
N ARG A 204 19.02 10.77 19.09
CA ARG A 204 18.52 10.02 20.25
C ARG A 204 19.52 9.08 20.90
N LEU A 205 20.51 8.55 20.18
CA LEU A 205 21.54 7.65 20.71
C LEU A 205 22.31 8.25 21.91
N PRO A 206 22.66 9.56 21.92
CA PRO A 206 23.31 10.16 23.09
C PRO A 206 22.49 10.04 24.38
N GLY A 207 21.16 10.03 24.29
CA GLY A 207 20.25 9.86 25.42
C GLY A 207 20.36 8.51 26.16
N ILE A 208 20.94 7.50 25.49
CA ILE A 208 21.24 6.17 26.08
C ILE A 208 22.75 5.93 26.23
N SER A 209 23.54 7.00 26.29
CA SER A 209 25.00 7.00 26.48
C SER A 209 25.79 6.33 25.34
N ILE A 210 25.27 6.36 24.13
CA ILE A 210 25.94 5.88 22.91
C ILE A 210 26.21 7.10 22.01
N GLN A 211 27.52 7.45 21.82
CA GLN A 211 27.91 8.57 20.99
C GLN A 211 27.96 8.19 19.51
N VAL A 212 27.45 9.05 18.64
CA VAL A 212 27.55 8.85 17.19
C VAL A 212 28.90 9.34 16.72
N ALA A 213 29.81 8.42 16.41
CA ALA A 213 31.15 8.70 15.93
C ALA A 213 31.13 9.27 14.50
N GLU A 214 30.28 8.76 13.65
CA GLU A 214 30.11 9.25 12.27
C GLU A 214 28.74 8.82 11.69
N VAL A 215 28.23 9.66 10.77
CA VAL A 215 27.09 9.34 9.90
C VAL A 215 27.58 9.23 8.46
N ILE A 216 27.55 8.04 7.91
CA ILE A 216 28.04 7.73 6.56
C ILE A 216 26.85 7.54 5.63
N LYS A 217 26.72 8.43 4.65
CA LYS A 217 25.70 8.32 3.61
C LYS A 217 26.27 7.65 2.35
N HIS A 218 25.43 6.96 1.61
CA HIS A 218 25.76 6.41 0.31
C HIS A 218 24.60 6.54 -0.66
N ALA A 219 24.90 6.51 -1.97
CA ALA A 219 23.88 6.57 -3.01
C ALA A 219 22.99 5.29 -3.00
N ASN A 220 21.81 5.41 -3.55
CA ASN A 220 20.91 4.27 -3.80
C ASN A 220 20.62 4.18 -5.31
N PRO A 221 21.01 3.06 -5.98
CA PRO A 221 21.68 1.87 -5.44
C PRO A 221 23.21 2.05 -5.28
N THR A 222 23.78 1.38 -4.27
CA THR A 222 25.24 1.22 -4.12
C THR A 222 25.56 -0.28 -4.02
N ARG A 223 26.50 -0.74 -4.83
CA ARG A 223 26.96 -2.16 -4.83
C ARG A 223 28.32 -2.35 -4.18
N ASP A 224 29.15 -1.31 -4.16
CA ASP A 224 30.47 -1.36 -3.56
C ASP A 224 30.50 -0.53 -2.27
N PHE A 225 30.62 -1.20 -1.16
CA PHE A 225 30.71 -0.64 0.18
C PHE A 225 32.16 -0.63 0.74
N SER A 226 33.18 -0.92 -0.08
CA SER A 226 34.57 -1.01 0.36
C SER A 226 35.03 0.24 1.12
N ASN A 227 34.72 1.44 0.61
CA ASN A 227 35.05 2.69 1.27
C ASN A 227 34.31 2.87 2.60
N VAL A 228 33.04 2.49 2.66
CA VAL A 228 32.23 2.53 3.90
C VAL A 228 32.83 1.59 4.94
N ALA A 229 33.17 0.35 4.53
CA ALA A 229 33.79 -0.63 5.41
C ALA A 229 35.16 -0.18 5.93
N LEU A 230 36.01 0.43 5.09
CA LEU A 230 37.30 0.98 5.52
C LEU A 230 37.15 2.11 6.54
N ARG A 231 36.18 3.00 6.35
CA ARG A 231 35.87 4.09 7.32
C ARG A 231 35.42 3.49 8.65
N ILE A 232 34.49 2.55 8.65
CA ILE A 232 34.00 1.86 9.86
C ILE A 232 35.17 1.17 10.58
N LYS A 233 36.02 0.45 9.83
CA LYS A 233 37.20 -0.23 10.39
C LYS A 233 38.19 0.75 11.03
N GLY A 234 38.34 1.94 10.45
CA GLY A 234 39.21 2.98 11.01
C GLY A 234 38.66 3.60 12.32
N LEU A 235 37.34 3.77 12.39
CA LEU A 235 36.64 4.35 13.55
C LEU A 235 36.50 3.37 14.72
N LYS A 236 36.49 2.06 14.44
CA LYS A 236 36.33 0.98 15.43
C LYS A 236 35.14 1.22 16.38
N PRO A 237 33.92 1.49 15.86
CA PRO A 237 32.76 1.70 16.71
C PRO A 237 32.35 0.41 17.40
N ASP A 238 31.66 0.53 18.54
CA ASP A 238 31.03 -0.63 19.21
C ASP A 238 29.80 -1.13 18.45
N LEU A 239 29.12 -0.23 17.73
CA LEU A 239 27.92 -0.53 16.95
C LEU A 239 27.98 0.06 15.55
N VAL A 240 27.42 -0.66 14.59
CA VAL A 240 27.08 -0.13 13.26
C VAL A 240 25.57 -0.27 13.08
N ILE A 241 24.87 0.84 12.86
CA ILE A 241 23.43 0.87 12.65
C ILE A 241 23.16 1.31 11.21
N MET A 242 22.39 0.49 10.49
CA MET A 242 22.14 0.70 9.07
C MET A 242 20.67 1.03 8.81
N SER A 243 20.42 2.02 7.94
CA SER A 243 19.10 2.44 7.47
C SER A 243 19.08 2.40 5.94
N ASN A 244 18.90 1.23 5.38
CA ASN A 244 19.02 0.97 3.95
C ASN A 244 17.81 0.20 3.42
N TYR A 245 17.49 0.45 2.15
CA TYR A 245 16.66 -0.49 1.38
C TYR A 245 17.49 -1.72 0.96
N GLN A 246 16.79 -2.76 0.54
CA GLN A 246 17.41 -3.91 -0.13
C GLN A 246 17.89 -3.47 -1.52
N ASN A 247 19.14 -3.74 -1.83
CA ASN A 247 19.73 -3.47 -3.14
C ASN A 247 20.38 -4.72 -3.72
#